data_bcc0b25dfcbf53caad33061abbc6a097
#
_entry.id   bcc0b25dfcbf53caad33061abbc6a097
#
_cell.length_a   1.000
_cell.length_b   1.000
_cell.length_c   1.000
_cell.angle_alpha   90.00
_cell.angle_beta   90.00
_cell.angle_gamma   90.00
#
_symmetry.space_group_name_H-M   'P 1'
#
loop_
_entity.id
_entity.type
_entity.pdbx_description
1 polymer ?
#
loop_
_entity_poly.entity_id
_entity_poly.type
_entity_poly.pdbx_seq_one_letter_code
_entity_poly.pdbx_strand_id
1 'polypeptide(L)'
;MADAEITRTGEARAWQRMLSGRRLDLINPSPLDVEITDIAHGLARVARWNGQTKGEYAYSVAQHSLLVEKIYRRLFPEATADEKQLALLHDAPEYVIGDMISPFKAVMGGSYEMIEKRLEDAIRIRFGLPTELRVKIVKQLKQADRIAAYFEASTLAGFSKAEAIRYFGEPETITPQGLDLIARPTPQIEGAFLARFNAIEQERAH
;
A
#
# COMPACT_ATOMS: atom_id res chain seq x y z
N MET A 1 12.03 18.89 -17.10
CA MET A 1 11.35 19.40 -15.89
C MET A 1 9.90 19.53 -16.26
N ALA A 2 9.01 18.76 -15.61
CA ALA A 2 7.58 18.96 -15.81
C ALA A 2 7.23 20.33 -15.25
N ASP A 3 6.54 21.16 -16.05
CA ASP A 3 5.97 22.41 -15.57
C ASP A 3 4.99 22.08 -14.43
N ALA A 4 5.35 22.43 -13.19
CA ALA A 4 4.43 22.34 -12.08
C ALA A 4 3.20 23.18 -12.45
N GLU A 5 2.00 22.65 -12.20
CA GLU A 5 0.75 23.37 -12.43
C GLU A 5 0.79 24.68 -11.62
N ILE A 6 1.04 25.80 -12.32
CA ILE A 6 1.19 27.10 -11.69
C ILE A 6 -0.20 27.66 -11.44
N THR A 7 -0.46 28.08 -10.19
CA THR A 7 -1.70 28.77 -9.83
C THR A 7 -1.83 30.10 -10.58
N ARG A 8 -3.03 30.69 -10.65
CA ARG A 8 -3.23 32.05 -11.23
C ARG A 8 -2.36 33.12 -10.55
N THR A 9 -1.82 32.86 -9.37
CA THR A 9 -0.92 33.73 -8.60
C THR A 9 0.55 33.44 -8.81
N GLY A 10 0.91 32.48 -9.69
CA GLY A 10 2.30 32.13 -10.00
C GLY A 10 2.97 31.16 -9.02
N GLU A 11 2.25 30.62 -8.05
CA GLU A 11 2.77 29.64 -7.11
C GLU A 11 2.62 28.21 -7.65
N ALA A 12 3.65 27.36 -7.47
CA ALA A 12 3.58 25.95 -7.80
C ALA A 12 2.60 25.23 -6.85
N ARG A 13 1.62 24.51 -7.40
CA ARG A 13 0.71 23.69 -6.61
C ARG A 13 1.37 22.35 -6.26
N ALA A 14 1.74 22.19 -4.99
CA ALA A 14 2.33 20.96 -4.46
C ALA A 14 1.41 20.29 -3.42
N TRP A 15 0.09 20.38 -3.58
CA TRP A 15 -0.89 19.83 -2.64
C TRP A 15 -2.10 19.21 -3.35
N GLN A 16 -2.72 18.24 -2.69
CA GLN A 16 -3.93 17.53 -3.11
C GLN A 16 -5.12 17.90 -2.22
N ARG A 17 -6.30 18.17 -2.82
CA ARG A 17 -7.57 18.20 -2.09
C ARG A 17 -8.07 16.78 -1.92
N MET A 18 -8.28 16.38 -0.65
CA MET A 18 -8.80 15.08 -0.29
C MET A 18 -10.34 15.13 -0.17
N LEU A 19 -11.01 13.96 -0.28
CA LEU A 19 -12.47 13.88 -0.14
C LEU A 19 -12.96 14.23 1.27
N SER A 20 -12.17 13.98 2.30
CA SER A 20 -12.42 14.43 3.68
C SER A 20 -12.48 15.95 3.82
N GLY A 21 -12.10 16.70 2.76
CA GLY A 21 -11.95 18.16 2.80
C GLY A 21 -10.55 18.62 3.21
N ARG A 22 -9.66 17.71 3.66
CA ARG A 22 -8.28 18.05 3.99
C ARG A 22 -7.51 18.56 2.77
N ARG A 23 -6.47 19.35 3.03
CA ARG A 23 -5.49 19.79 2.04
C ARG A 23 -4.15 19.15 2.37
N LEU A 24 -3.84 18.06 1.70
CA LEU A 24 -2.59 17.34 1.90
C LEU A 24 -1.47 18.01 1.09
N ASP A 25 -0.44 18.51 1.75
CA ASP A 25 0.81 18.95 1.13
C ASP A 25 1.65 17.71 0.77
N LEU A 26 2.10 17.61 -0.49
CA LEU A 26 2.86 16.45 -0.96
C LEU A 26 4.37 16.56 -0.68
N ILE A 27 4.86 17.79 -0.51
CA ILE A 27 6.27 18.04 -0.22
C ILE A 27 6.55 18.01 1.28
N ASN A 28 5.59 18.50 2.07
CA ASN A 28 5.72 18.55 3.53
C ASN A 28 4.39 18.13 4.19
N PRO A 29 4.03 16.82 4.11
CA PRO A 29 2.75 16.34 4.59
C PRO A 29 2.63 16.44 6.09
N SER A 30 1.49 16.99 6.55
CA SER A 30 1.15 17.03 7.97
C SER A 30 0.40 15.76 8.37
N PRO A 31 0.77 15.08 9.48
CA PRO A 31 -0.03 13.97 10.02
C PRO A 31 -1.50 14.34 10.30
N LEU A 32 -1.79 15.61 10.57
CA LEU A 32 -3.15 16.10 10.84
C LEU A 32 -4.02 16.16 9.56
N ASP A 33 -3.41 16.13 8.38
CA ASP A 33 -4.12 16.13 7.10
C ASP A 33 -4.31 14.72 6.52
N VAL A 34 -3.87 13.68 7.26
CA VAL A 34 -4.03 12.28 6.88
C VAL A 34 -5.28 11.70 7.55
N GLU A 35 -6.19 11.15 6.72
CA GLU A 35 -7.40 10.45 7.19
C GLU A 35 -7.46 9.04 6.61
N ILE A 36 -7.82 8.06 7.45
CA ILE A 36 -7.89 6.65 7.00
C ILE A 36 -8.93 6.44 5.91
N THR A 37 -9.99 7.21 5.92
CA THR A 37 -11.03 7.17 4.87
C THR A 37 -10.50 7.60 3.51
N ASP A 38 -9.62 8.62 3.46
CA ASP A 38 -8.98 9.05 2.22
C ASP A 38 -7.98 8.00 1.71
N ILE A 39 -7.21 7.39 2.63
CA ILE A 39 -6.29 6.28 2.30
C ILE A 39 -7.08 5.11 1.71
N ALA A 40 -8.10 4.61 2.40
CA ALA A 40 -8.91 3.49 1.94
C ALA A 40 -9.56 3.77 0.58
N HIS A 41 -10.10 4.99 0.40
CA HIS A 41 -10.72 5.43 -0.84
C HIS A 41 -9.72 5.46 -2.01
N GLY A 42 -8.54 6.05 -1.80
CA GLY A 42 -7.48 6.13 -2.80
C GLY A 42 -6.94 4.75 -3.16
N LEU A 43 -6.49 3.98 -2.18
CA LEU A 43 -5.92 2.66 -2.41
C LEU A 43 -6.89 1.68 -3.09
N ALA A 44 -8.20 1.79 -2.84
CA ALA A 44 -9.21 0.97 -3.51
C ALA A 44 -9.38 1.34 -4.99
N ARG A 45 -8.87 2.48 -5.43
CA ARG A 45 -8.94 3.00 -6.81
C ARG A 45 -7.62 2.99 -7.56
N VAL A 46 -6.52 2.77 -6.85
CA VAL A 46 -5.20 2.58 -7.46
C VAL A 46 -5.06 1.13 -7.89
N ALA A 47 -4.84 0.91 -9.19
CA ALA A 47 -4.70 -0.43 -9.75
C ALA A 47 -3.27 -0.93 -9.58
N ARG A 48 -3.11 -2.14 -9.04
CA ARG A 48 -1.85 -2.90 -9.08
C ARG A 48 -1.54 -3.35 -10.50
N TRP A 49 -0.24 -3.57 -10.80
CA TRP A 49 0.21 -4.07 -12.10
C TRP A 49 -0.25 -3.17 -13.27
N ASN A 50 -0.40 -1.87 -13.04
CA ASN A 50 -0.95 -0.91 -14.02
C ASN A 50 -2.30 -1.39 -14.63
N GLY A 51 -3.12 -2.09 -13.85
CA GLY A 51 -4.39 -2.65 -14.30
C GLY A 51 -4.28 -3.88 -15.21
N GLN A 52 -3.06 -4.38 -15.46
CA GLN A 52 -2.84 -5.56 -16.30
C GLN A 52 -3.10 -6.87 -15.51
N THR A 53 -4.29 -6.98 -14.95
CA THR A 53 -4.75 -8.14 -14.18
C THR A 53 -6.01 -8.75 -14.78
N LYS A 54 -6.16 -10.07 -14.61
CA LYS A 54 -7.35 -10.80 -15.03
C LYS A 54 -8.55 -10.47 -14.16
N GLY A 55 -9.75 -10.52 -14.74
CA GLY A 55 -11.01 -10.30 -14.02
C GLY A 55 -11.77 -9.09 -14.54
N GLU A 56 -12.96 -8.89 -14.00
CA GLU A 56 -13.85 -7.78 -14.37
C GLU A 56 -13.39 -6.44 -13.80
N TYR A 57 -12.75 -6.50 -12.62
CA TYR A 57 -12.28 -5.33 -11.88
C TYR A 57 -10.75 -5.29 -11.88
N ALA A 58 -10.19 -4.09 -11.72
CA ALA A 58 -8.77 -3.95 -11.44
C ALA A 58 -8.46 -4.47 -10.01
N TYR A 59 -7.39 -5.26 -9.88
CA TYR A 59 -6.88 -5.63 -8.57
C TYR A 59 -6.20 -4.42 -7.94
N SER A 60 -6.73 -3.94 -6.82
CA SER A 60 -6.32 -2.64 -6.23
C SER A 60 -5.22 -2.79 -5.20
N VAL A 61 -4.51 -1.67 -4.91
CA VAL A 61 -3.52 -1.59 -3.83
C VAL A 61 -4.17 -1.90 -2.48
N ALA A 62 -5.41 -1.49 -2.23
CA ALA A 62 -6.11 -1.85 -1.00
C ALA A 62 -6.31 -3.38 -0.87
N GLN A 63 -6.59 -4.09 -1.97
CA GLN A 63 -6.66 -5.55 -1.96
C GLN A 63 -5.30 -6.20 -1.69
N HIS A 64 -4.24 -5.68 -2.32
CA HIS A 64 -2.87 -6.07 -2.05
C HIS A 64 -2.50 -5.90 -0.58
N SER A 65 -2.78 -4.73 -0.01
CA SER A 65 -2.50 -4.43 1.41
C SER A 65 -3.22 -5.38 2.36
N LEU A 66 -4.48 -5.72 2.09
CA LEU A 66 -5.22 -6.75 2.83
C LEU A 66 -4.59 -8.15 2.69
N LEU A 67 -4.10 -8.48 1.49
CA LEU A 67 -3.41 -9.75 1.23
C LEU A 67 -2.08 -9.81 1.99
N VAL A 68 -1.28 -8.76 1.94
CA VAL A 68 0.02 -8.66 2.65
C VAL A 68 -0.18 -8.79 4.15
N GLU A 69 -1.14 -8.06 4.74
CA GLU A 69 -1.46 -8.15 6.17
C GLU A 69 -1.88 -9.57 6.56
N LYS A 70 -2.70 -10.23 5.75
CA LYS A 70 -3.14 -11.61 5.98
C LYS A 70 -1.98 -12.61 5.92
N ILE A 71 -1.07 -12.45 4.96
CA ILE A 71 0.14 -13.27 4.83
C ILE A 71 1.06 -13.00 6.02
N TYR A 72 1.25 -11.74 6.40
CA TYR A 72 2.06 -11.34 7.55
C TYR A 72 1.61 -12.04 8.83
N ARG A 73 0.30 -12.01 9.15
CA ARG A 73 -0.25 -12.72 10.32
C ARG A 73 -0.07 -14.24 10.27
N ARG A 74 -0.10 -14.83 9.08
CA ARG A 74 0.14 -16.28 8.92
C ARG A 74 1.61 -16.64 9.14
N LEU A 75 2.54 -15.81 8.68
CA LEU A 75 3.98 -15.99 8.86
C LEU A 75 4.41 -15.73 10.31
N PHE A 76 3.78 -14.76 10.96
CA PHE A 76 4.15 -14.28 12.28
C PHE A 76 2.93 -14.25 13.20
N PRO A 77 2.49 -15.41 13.73
CA PRO A 77 1.29 -15.49 14.57
C PRO A 77 1.37 -14.62 15.84
N GLU A 78 2.57 -14.40 16.36
CA GLU A 78 2.86 -13.57 17.54
C GLU A 78 3.03 -12.08 17.21
N ALA A 79 2.70 -11.66 15.98
CA ALA A 79 2.83 -10.26 15.57
C ALA A 79 1.94 -9.36 16.43
N THR A 80 2.50 -8.25 16.89
CA THR A 80 1.76 -7.23 17.64
C THR A 80 0.72 -6.54 16.73
N ALA A 81 -0.24 -5.84 17.34
CA ALA A 81 -1.20 -5.04 16.58
C ALA A 81 -0.52 -3.94 15.77
N ASP A 82 0.54 -3.29 16.30
CA ASP A 82 1.36 -2.33 15.54
C ASP A 82 2.00 -2.95 14.30
N GLU A 83 2.55 -4.16 14.41
CA GLU A 83 3.17 -4.86 13.28
C GLU A 83 2.15 -5.24 12.21
N LYS A 84 0.92 -5.64 12.62
CA LYS A 84 -0.19 -5.89 11.70
C LYS A 84 -0.63 -4.60 10.99
N GLN A 85 -0.67 -3.48 11.74
CA GLN A 85 -1.02 -2.18 11.20
C GLN A 85 0.03 -1.70 10.18
N LEU A 86 1.33 -1.89 10.49
CA LEU A 86 2.42 -1.60 9.56
C LEU A 86 2.29 -2.44 8.27
N ALA A 87 1.88 -3.71 8.37
CA ALA A 87 1.66 -4.55 7.21
C ALA A 87 0.46 -4.09 6.37
N LEU A 88 -0.63 -3.65 7.00
CA LEU A 88 -1.81 -3.12 6.30
C LEU A 88 -1.51 -1.79 5.60
N LEU A 89 -0.66 -0.95 6.20
CA LEU A 89 -0.36 0.41 5.72
C LEU A 89 0.97 0.51 4.94
N HIS A 90 1.62 -0.61 4.59
CA HIS A 90 2.97 -0.59 4.01
C HIS A 90 3.07 0.19 2.69
N ASP A 91 2.03 0.13 1.86
CA ASP A 91 1.89 0.88 0.60
C ASP A 91 0.90 2.06 0.72
N ALA A 92 0.59 2.50 1.96
CA ALA A 92 -0.37 3.58 2.15
C ALA A 92 -0.06 4.86 1.37
N PRO A 93 1.21 5.32 1.22
CA PRO A 93 1.52 6.51 0.40
C PRO A 93 0.94 6.47 -1.01
N GLU A 94 0.74 5.29 -1.58
CA GLU A 94 0.23 5.12 -2.96
C GLU A 94 -1.19 5.67 -3.16
N TYR A 95 -1.94 5.97 -2.08
CA TYR A 95 -3.26 6.59 -2.21
C TYR A 95 -3.24 7.96 -2.90
N VAL A 96 -2.08 8.63 -2.94
CA VAL A 96 -1.90 9.93 -3.63
C VAL A 96 -0.80 9.91 -4.70
N ILE A 97 0.23 9.05 -4.55
CA ILE A 97 1.33 9.00 -5.52
C ILE A 97 1.15 7.87 -6.55
N GLY A 98 0.18 6.96 -6.33
CA GLY A 98 -0.10 5.82 -7.20
C GLY A 98 0.87 4.66 -7.04
N ASP A 99 0.48 3.47 -7.52
CA ASP A 99 1.35 2.29 -7.58
C ASP A 99 2.31 2.43 -8.77
N MET A 100 3.57 2.71 -8.45
CA MET A 100 4.63 2.82 -9.44
C MET A 100 5.42 1.52 -9.49
N ILE A 101 5.38 0.85 -10.64
CA ILE A 101 6.12 -0.41 -10.84
C ILE A 101 7.62 -0.25 -10.62
N SER A 102 8.26 -1.25 -10.00
CA SER A 102 9.68 -1.21 -9.62
C SER A 102 10.64 -0.83 -10.77
N PRO A 103 10.46 -1.27 -12.04
CA PRO A 103 11.30 -0.82 -13.14
C PRO A 103 11.23 0.69 -13.38
N PHE A 104 10.07 1.31 -13.16
CA PHE A 104 9.90 2.74 -13.36
C PHE A 104 10.44 3.56 -12.17
N LYS A 105 10.24 3.07 -10.93
CA LYS A 105 10.88 3.66 -9.73
C LYS A 105 12.41 3.76 -9.90
N ALA A 106 13.05 2.72 -10.44
CA ALA A 106 14.49 2.70 -10.69
C ALA A 106 14.99 3.77 -11.68
N VAL A 107 14.15 4.21 -12.62
CA VAL A 107 14.46 5.24 -13.61
C VAL A 107 14.23 6.66 -13.06
N MET A 108 13.23 6.84 -12.19
CA MET A 108 12.85 8.16 -11.66
C MET A 108 13.84 8.74 -10.64
N GLY A 109 14.57 7.89 -9.91
CA GLY A 109 15.58 8.30 -8.93
C GLY A 109 15.04 8.90 -7.63
N GLY A 110 15.95 9.44 -6.80
CA GLY A 110 15.72 9.72 -5.37
C GLY A 110 14.67 10.78 -5.01
N SER A 111 14.19 11.61 -5.93
CA SER A 111 13.16 12.62 -5.61
C SER A 111 11.81 11.97 -5.28
N TYR A 112 11.46 10.89 -5.96
CA TYR A 112 10.23 10.14 -5.69
C TYR A 112 10.30 9.45 -4.32
N GLU A 113 11.40 8.75 -4.04
CA GLU A 113 11.62 8.06 -2.77
C GLU A 113 11.54 9.00 -1.57
N MET A 114 12.03 10.23 -1.72
CA MET A 114 11.96 11.24 -0.66
C MET A 114 10.52 11.68 -0.37
N ILE A 115 9.68 11.85 -1.39
CA ILE A 115 8.26 12.20 -1.24
C ILE A 115 7.51 11.03 -0.61
N GLU A 116 7.71 9.81 -1.13
CA GLU A 116 7.13 8.57 -0.61
C GLU A 116 7.45 8.42 0.89
N LYS A 117 8.72 8.59 1.27
CA LYS A 117 9.16 8.48 2.67
C LYS A 117 8.50 9.52 3.59
N ARG A 118 8.36 10.77 3.15
CA ARG A 118 7.69 11.82 3.94
C ARG A 118 6.22 11.51 4.15
N LEU A 119 5.52 11.03 3.12
CA LEU A 119 4.14 10.59 3.23
C LEU A 119 4.01 9.41 4.17
N GLU A 120 4.90 8.42 4.05
CA GLU A 120 4.95 7.26 4.94
C GLU A 120 5.12 7.69 6.41
N ASP A 121 6.06 8.61 6.69
CA ASP A 121 6.29 9.12 8.04
C ASP A 121 5.08 9.87 8.59
N ALA A 122 4.44 10.72 7.79
CA ALA A 122 3.24 11.43 8.19
C ALA A 122 2.08 10.45 8.51
N ILE A 123 1.90 9.41 7.69
CA ILE A 123 0.90 8.36 7.92
C ILE A 123 1.22 7.59 9.20
N ARG A 124 2.46 7.16 9.40
CA ARG A 124 2.88 6.44 10.61
C ARG A 124 2.64 7.27 11.88
N ILE A 125 3.06 8.54 11.86
CA ILE A 125 2.83 9.46 13.00
C ILE A 125 1.34 9.62 13.26
N ARG A 126 0.52 9.78 12.22
CA ARG A 126 -0.94 9.94 12.34
C ARG A 126 -1.59 8.78 13.10
N PHE A 127 -1.12 7.57 12.86
CA PHE A 127 -1.66 6.36 13.48
C PHE A 127 -0.82 5.84 14.65
N GLY A 128 0.09 6.65 15.20
CA GLY A 128 0.89 6.29 16.36
C GLY A 128 1.87 5.14 16.14
N LEU A 129 2.33 4.97 14.89
CA LEU A 129 3.30 3.95 14.52
C LEU A 129 4.72 4.52 14.48
N PRO A 130 5.77 3.70 14.71
CA PRO A 130 7.15 4.17 14.62
C PRO A 130 7.53 4.54 13.18
N THR A 131 8.19 5.68 13.00
CA THR A 131 8.75 6.10 11.70
C THR A 131 10.00 5.31 11.34
N GLU A 132 10.81 4.94 12.34
CA GLU A 132 11.97 4.05 12.17
C GLU A 132 11.62 2.63 12.61
N LEU A 133 11.76 1.69 11.68
CA LEU A 133 11.48 0.28 11.93
C LEU A 133 12.75 -0.50 12.24
N ARG A 134 12.63 -1.45 13.18
CA ARG A 134 13.69 -2.44 13.40
C ARG A 134 13.92 -3.23 12.11
N VAL A 135 15.18 -3.55 11.81
CA VAL A 135 15.57 -4.31 10.60
C VAL A 135 14.79 -5.62 10.46
N LYS A 136 14.49 -6.29 11.60
CA LYS A 136 13.65 -7.50 11.62
C LYS A 136 12.28 -7.23 10.99
N ILE A 137 11.58 -6.16 11.41
CA ILE A 137 10.24 -5.83 10.94
C ILE A 137 10.26 -5.49 9.45
N VAL A 138 11.25 -4.70 9.01
CA VAL A 138 11.42 -4.38 7.58
C VAL A 138 11.56 -5.65 6.74
N LYS A 139 12.37 -6.63 7.19
CA LYS A 139 12.55 -7.91 6.49
C LYS A 139 11.26 -8.73 6.45
N GLN A 140 10.51 -8.74 7.56
CA GLN A 140 9.25 -9.46 7.66
C GLN A 140 8.17 -8.87 6.75
N LEU A 141 8.04 -7.53 6.69
CA LEU A 141 7.14 -6.83 5.77
C LEU A 141 7.48 -7.15 4.32
N LYS A 142 8.76 -7.00 3.94
CA LYS A 142 9.23 -7.35 2.58
C LYS A 142 9.02 -8.82 2.22
N GLN A 143 9.09 -9.73 3.19
CA GLN A 143 8.80 -11.14 2.97
C GLN A 143 7.32 -11.35 2.64
N ALA A 144 6.42 -10.75 3.43
CA ALA A 144 4.97 -10.87 3.21
C ALA A 144 4.55 -10.24 1.88
N ASP A 145 5.05 -9.03 1.56
CA ASP A 145 4.81 -8.34 0.30
C ASP A 145 5.30 -9.17 -0.92
N ARG A 146 6.53 -9.71 -0.85
CA ARG A 146 7.06 -10.55 -1.93
C ARG A 146 6.22 -11.80 -2.16
N ILE A 147 5.71 -12.43 -1.10
CA ILE A 147 4.82 -13.60 -1.21
C ILE A 147 3.48 -13.19 -1.83
N ALA A 148 2.93 -12.04 -1.45
CA ALA A 148 1.72 -11.49 -2.08
C ALA A 148 1.94 -11.26 -3.58
N ALA A 149 3.04 -10.58 -3.94
CA ALA A 149 3.41 -10.33 -5.33
C ALA A 149 3.60 -11.62 -6.14
N TYR A 150 4.16 -12.69 -5.55
CA TYR A 150 4.26 -14.01 -6.20
C TYR A 150 2.88 -14.57 -6.57
N PHE A 151 1.93 -14.54 -5.62
CA PHE A 151 0.58 -15.07 -5.90
C PHE A 151 -0.19 -14.18 -6.88
N GLU A 152 -0.07 -12.86 -6.77
CA GLU A 152 -0.66 -11.92 -7.72
C GLU A 152 -0.10 -12.14 -9.14
N ALA A 153 1.23 -12.21 -9.29
CA ALA A 153 1.89 -12.41 -10.56
C ALA A 153 1.43 -13.69 -11.23
N SER A 154 1.47 -14.83 -10.51
CA SER A 154 1.15 -16.15 -11.04
C SER A 154 -0.34 -16.39 -11.28
N THR A 155 -1.23 -15.67 -10.55
CA THR A 155 -2.68 -15.88 -10.65
C THR A 155 -3.37 -14.81 -11.47
N LEU A 156 -2.98 -13.54 -11.32
CA LEU A 156 -3.70 -12.38 -11.85
C LEU A 156 -2.96 -11.69 -13.00
N ALA A 157 -1.65 -11.44 -12.86
CA ALA A 157 -0.90 -10.58 -13.78
C ALA A 157 -0.29 -11.34 -14.99
N GLY A 158 -0.66 -12.61 -15.19
CA GLY A 158 -0.31 -13.36 -16.40
C GLY A 158 1.12 -13.92 -16.45
N PHE A 159 1.87 -13.84 -15.36
CA PHE A 159 3.19 -14.48 -15.27
C PHE A 159 3.05 -16.02 -15.28
N SER A 160 3.95 -16.69 -15.97
CA SER A 160 4.14 -18.13 -15.78
C SER A 160 4.67 -18.41 -14.36
N LYS A 161 4.47 -19.64 -13.87
CA LYS A 161 5.02 -20.04 -12.56
C LYS A 161 6.54 -19.84 -12.51
N ALA A 162 7.26 -20.16 -13.59
CA ALA A 162 8.72 -20.02 -13.65
C ALA A 162 9.17 -18.54 -13.55
N GLU A 163 8.46 -17.64 -14.21
CA GLU A 163 8.72 -16.19 -14.09
C GLU A 163 8.41 -15.68 -12.68
N ALA A 164 7.26 -16.05 -12.11
CA ALA A 164 6.90 -15.66 -10.76
C ALA A 164 7.95 -16.13 -9.73
N ILE A 165 8.44 -17.36 -9.84
CA ILE A 165 9.53 -17.90 -9.02
C ILE A 165 10.81 -17.07 -9.21
N ARG A 166 11.16 -16.77 -10.44
CA ARG A 166 12.38 -16.04 -10.78
C ARG A 166 12.42 -14.64 -10.17
N TYR A 167 11.30 -13.92 -10.18
CA TYR A 167 11.24 -12.53 -9.74
C TYR A 167 10.88 -12.36 -8.25
N PHE A 168 10.04 -13.25 -7.72
CA PHE A 168 9.49 -13.10 -6.36
C PHE A 168 9.91 -14.23 -5.41
N GLY A 169 10.46 -15.35 -5.94
CA GLY A 169 10.76 -16.56 -5.17
C GLY A 169 9.50 -17.41 -4.94
N GLU A 170 9.66 -18.71 -4.77
CA GLU A 170 8.55 -19.62 -4.44
C GLU A 170 8.28 -19.58 -2.93
N PRO A 171 7.02 -19.33 -2.48
CA PRO A 171 6.67 -19.41 -1.07
C PRO A 171 6.79 -20.84 -0.53
N GLU A 172 7.53 -21.03 0.55
CA GLU A 172 7.71 -22.37 1.14
C GLU A 172 6.61 -22.76 2.11
N THR A 173 6.04 -21.76 2.84
CA THR A 173 5.14 -22.01 3.97
C THR A 173 3.73 -21.51 3.76
N ILE A 174 3.52 -20.62 2.79
CA ILE A 174 2.21 -20.05 2.47
C ILE A 174 1.66 -20.69 1.20
N THR A 175 0.42 -21.14 1.29
CA THR A 175 -0.33 -21.70 0.15
C THR A 175 -1.44 -20.74 -0.25
N PRO A 176 -1.97 -20.82 -1.50
CA PRO A 176 -3.03 -19.94 -1.97
C PRO A 176 -4.37 -20.12 -1.26
N GLN A 177 -4.54 -21.23 -0.51
CA GLN A 177 -5.80 -21.52 0.18
C GLN A 177 -6.19 -20.38 1.15
N GLY A 178 -7.40 -19.84 0.92
CA GLY A 178 -7.96 -18.77 1.71
C GLY A 178 -7.29 -17.41 1.52
N LEU A 179 -6.46 -17.22 0.47
CA LEU A 179 -6.05 -15.92 -0.02
C LEU A 179 -7.11 -15.40 -1.01
N ASP A 180 -7.45 -14.10 -0.92
CA ASP A 180 -8.38 -13.48 -1.88
C ASP A 180 -7.60 -12.93 -3.09
N LEU A 181 -7.50 -13.77 -4.11
CA LEU A 181 -6.79 -13.50 -5.36
C LEU A 181 -7.77 -13.27 -6.52
N ILE A 182 -8.94 -12.72 -6.23
CA ILE A 182 -9.95 -12.32 -7.21
C ILE A 182 -10.20 -10.83 -7.04
N ALA A 183 -10.07 -10.07 -8.14
CA ALA A 183 -10.38 -8.64 -8.13
C ALA A 183 -11.85 -8.40 -7.75
N ARG A 184 -12.09 -7.46 -6.85
CA ARG A 184 -13.40 -7.17 -6.26
C ARG A 184 -13.85 -5.74 -6.58
N PRO A 185 -15.16 -5.46 -6.52
CA PRO A 185 -15.67 -4.11 -6.67
C PRO A 185 -15.06 -3.12 -5.67
N THR A 186 -14.70 -1.95 -6.14
CA THR A 186 -14.06 -0.90 -5.33
C THR A 186 -14.75 -0.61 -3.98
N PRO A 187 -16.09 -0.44 -3.90
CA PRO A 187 -16.74 -0.16 -2.62
C PRO A 187 -16.62 -1.31 -1.61
N GLN A 188 -16.59 -2.55 -2.10
CA GLN A 188 -16.40 -3.73 -1.25
C GLN A 188 -15.00 -3.74 -0.62
N ILE A 189 -13.98 -3.41 -1.43
CA ILE A 189 -12.59 -3.41 -0.95
C ILE A 189 -12.32 -2.22 -0.03
N GLU A 190 -12.83 -1.04 -0.34
CA GLU A 190 -12.76 0.13 0.54
C GLU A 190 -13.34 -0.20 1.92
N GLY A 191 -14.54 -0.80 1.96
CA GLY A 191 -15.18 -1.24 3.21
C GLY A 191 -14.37 -2.32 3.94
N ALA A 192 -13.81 -3.30 3.23
CA ALA A 192 -12.99 -4.36 3.84
C ALA A 192 -11.69 -3.81 4.44
N PHE A 193 -11.04 -2.86 3.76
CA PHE A 193 -9.83 -2.20 4.25
C PHE A 193 -10.12 -1.42 5.55
N LEU A 194 -11.18 -0.59 5.57
CA LEU A 194 -11.59 0.14 6.77
C LEU A 194 -11.99 -0.79 7.92
N ALA A 195 -12.71 -1.86 7.63
CA ALA A 195 -13.08 -2.85 8.64
C ALA A 195 -11.84 -3.52 9.25
N ARG A 196 -10.84 -3.88 8.42
CA ARG A 196 -9.60 -4.48 8.93
C ARG A 196 -8.78 -3.48 9.74
N PHE A 197 -8.64 -2.24 9.26
CA PHE A 197 -7.97 -1.17 10.00
C PHE A 197 -8.60 -1.01 11.39
N ASN A 198 -9.92 -0.85 11.47
CA ASN A 198 -10.63 -0.66 12.73
C ASN A 198 -10.49 -1.88 13.68
N ALA A 199 -10.48 -3.09 13.13
CA ALA A 199 -10.26 -4.29 13.94
C ALA A 199 -8.86 -4.30 14.57
N ILE A 200 -7.82 -3.88 13.84
CA ILE A 200 -6.46 -3.78 14.39
C ILE A 200 -6.39 -2.65 15.44
N GLU A 201 -7.04 -1.51 15.22
CA GLU A 201 -7.11 -0.43 16.22
C GLU A 201 -7.76 -0.88 17.51
N GLN A 202 -8.79 -1.73 17.44
CA GLN A 202 -9.39 -2.34 18.62
C GLN A 202 -8.43 -3.30 19.33
N GLU A 203 -7.65 -4.10 18.58
CA GLU A 203 -6.59 -4.96 19.14
C GLU A 203 -5.50 -4.14 19.87
N ARG A 204 -5.20 -2.91 19.40
CA ARG A 204 -4.21 -1.99 20.01
C ARG A 204 -4.70 -1.35 21.31
N ALA A 205 -6.00 -1.21 21.46
CA ALA A 205 -6.61 -0.57 22.63
C ALA A 205 -6.74 -1.50 23.85
N HIS A 206 -6.44 -2.79 23.67
CA HIS A 206 -6.51 -3.84 24.71
C HIS A 206 -5.14 -4.39 25.04
#